data_2d4a5551ebf6626d71817213993bb66a
#
_entry.id   2d4a5551ebf6626d71817213993bb66a
#
_cell.length_a   1.000
_cell.length_b   1.000
_cell.length_c   1.000
_cell.angle_alpha   90.00
_cell.angle_beta   90.00
_cell.angle_gamma   90.00
#
_symmetry.space_group_name_H-M   'P 1'
#
loop_
_entity.id
_entity.type
_entity.pdbx_description
1 polymer ?
#
loop_
_entity_poly.entity_id
_entity_poly.type
_entity_poly.pdbx_seq_one_letter_code
_entity_poly.pdbx_strand_id
1 'polypeptide(L)'
;MKQEKTIFEKIIDKEIPAVFVYEDDKAVVLMDKFPAVSGQTLIIPKKPVDYVFDLDKEDYDYIFALAKKIGPAMHKAFDAKRVCMLVEGFHVPHVHIKMYPVREGESLEIHMGDEVSDEILLNQANKIKGFL
;
A
#
# COMPACT_ATOMS: atom_id res chain seq x y z
N MET A 1 15.51 6.82 24.61
CA MET A 1 14.91 7.84 23.72
C MET A 1 13.83 7.20 22.88
N LYS A 2 12.67 7.84 22.84
CA LYS A 2 11.62 7.40 21.91
C LYS A 2 12.03 7.77 20.49
N GLN A 3 11.98 6.79 19.57
CA GLN A 3 12.06 7.09 18.16
C GLN A 3 10.80 7.85 17.74
N GLU A 4 10.96 8.77 16.81
CA GLU A 4 9.81 9.44 16.22
C GLU A 4 8.98 8.45 15.43
N LYS A 5 7.66 8.65 15.44
CA LYS A 5 6.75 7.87 14.61
C LYS A 5 7.05 8.09 13.14
N THR A 6 7.01 7.02 12.35
CA THR A 6 7.02 7.14 10.89
C THR A 6 5.72 7.77 10.41
N ILE A 7 5.70 8.26 9.17
CA ILE A 7 4.45 8.76 8.57
C ILE A 7 3.36 7.70 8.58
N PHE A 8 3.72 6.42 8.41
CA PHE A 8 2.73 5.34 8.42
C PHE A 8 2.16 5.10 9.81
N GLU A 9 2.98 5.19 10.87
CA GLU A 9 2.46 5.13 12.24
C GLU A 9 1.47 6.26 12.51
N LYS A 10 1.77 7.47 12.04
CA LYS A 10 0.88 8.63 12.18
C LYS A 10 -0.45 8.42 11.44
N ILE A 11 -0.41 7.81 10.28
CA ILE A 11 -1.61 7.47 9.51
C ILE A 11 -2.42 6.39 10.23
N ILE A 12 -1.76 5.35 10.73
CA ILE A 12 -2.40 4.27 11.48
C ILE A 12 -3.08 4.81 12.73
N ASP A 13 -2.43 5.76 13.42
CA ASP A 13 -2.96 6.41 14.63
C ASP A 13 -3.98 7.52 14.33
N LYS A 14 -4.29 7.76 13.05
CA LYS A 14 -5.23 8.78 12.59
C LYS A 14 -4.78 10.22 12.88
N GLU A 15 -3.49 10.43 13.08
CA GLU A 15 -2.92 11.77 13.25
C GLU A 15 -2.76 12.50 11.90
N ILE A 16 -2.57 11.74 10.82
CA ILE A 16 -2.47 12.24 9.44
C ILE A 16 -3.53 11.51 8.60
N PRO A 17 -4.31 12.23 7.79
CA PRO A 17 -5.32 11.59 6.94
C PRO A 17 -4.69 10.80 5.80
N ALA A 18 -5.39 9.74 5.38
CA ALA A 18 -5.06 8.97 4.19
C ALA A 18 -6.33 8.32 3.65
N VAL A 19 -6.29 7.86 2.40
CA VAL A 19 -7.42 7.17 1.79
C VAL A 19 -7.23 5.67 1.99
N PHE A 20 -8.08 5.07 2.81
CA PHE A 20 -8.01 3.66 3.20
C PHE A 20 -8.81 2.80 2.21
N VAL A 21 -8.23 1.66 1.85
CA VAL A 21 -8.91 0.59 1.12
C VAL A 21 -9.44 -0.47 2.07
N TYR A 22 -8.66 -0.77 3.11
CA TYR A 22 -8.95 -1.83 4.07
C TYR A 22 -8.20 -1.57 5.37
N GLU A 23 -8.77 -2.00 6.47
CA GLU A 23 -8.10 -1.94 7.77
C GLU A 23 -8.61 -3.07 8.66
N ASP A 24 -7.68 -3.68 9.41
CA ASP A 24 -8.01 -4.63 10.47
C ASP A 24 -7.06 -4.43 11.65
N ASP A 25 -7.03 -5.36 12.60
CA ASP A 25 -6.21 -5.27 13.81
C ASP A 25 -4.70 -5.31 13.51
N LYS A 26 -4.31 -5.88 12.38
CA LYS A 26 -2.89 -6.15 12.06
C LYS A 26 -2.32 -5.28 10.97
N ALA A 27 -3.15 -4.76 10.08
CA ALA A 27 -2.65 -4.05 8.89
C ALA A 27 -3.64 -3.01 8.40
N VAL A 28 -3.12 -2.08 7.60
CA VAL A 28 -3.91 -1.13 6.82
C VAL A 28 -3.51 -1.25 5.35
N VAL A 29 -4.45 -0.96 4.46
CA VAL A 29 -4.21 -0.86 3.02
C VAL A 29 -4.64 0.53 2.59
N LEU A 30 -3.70 1.28 2.02
CA LEU A 30 -3.88 2.70 1.67
C LEU A 30 -3.65 2.91 0.18
N MET A 31 -4.28 3.95 -0.38
CA MET A 31 -3.86 4.47 -1.66
C MET A 31 -2.58 5.30 -1.47
N ASP A 32 -1.61 5.16 -2.37
CA ASP A 32 -0.41 5.98 -2.37
C ASP A 32 -0.74 7.36 -2.94
N LYS A 33 -0.42 8.42 -2.18
CA LYS A 33 -0.69 9.80 -2.57
C LYS A 33 0.27 10.31 -3.66
N PHE A 34 1.43 9.68 -3.79
CA PHE A 34 2.47 10.03 -4.78
C PHE A 34 2.83 8.80 -5.61
N PRO A 35 1.88 8.24 -6.36
CA PRO A 35 2.05 6.95 -7.00
C PRO A 35 3.00 7.01 -8.20
N ALA A 36 3.81 5.96 -8.37
CA ALA A 36 4.60 5.77 -9.59
C ALA A 36 3.71 5.43 -10.77
N VAL A 37 2.62 4.69 -10.50
CA VAL A 37 1.58 4.39 -11.49
C VAL A 37 0.21 4.62 -10.86
N SER A 38 -0.75 5.03 -11.67
CA SER A 38 -2.12 5.29 -11.18
C SER A 38 -2.70 4.04 -10.53
N GLY A 39 -3.25 4.20 -9.34
CA GLY A 39 -3.84 3.11 -8.57
C GLY A 39 -2.87 2.40 -7.64
N GLN A 40 -1.63 2.86 -7.54
CA GLN A 40 -0.66 2.29 -6.60
C GLN A 40 -1.23 2.26 -5.19
N THR A 41 -1.06 1.12 -4.54
CA THR A 41 -1.64 0.83 -3.23
C THR A 41 -0.53 0.35 -2.31
N LEU A 42 -0.67 0.59 -1.01
CA LEU A 42 0.31 0.22 0.02
C LEU A 42 -0.35 -0.71 1.03
N ILE A 43 0.32 -1.82 1.35
CA ILE A 43 -0.09 -2.71 2.44
C ILE A 43 0.92 -2.54 3.56
N ILE A 44 0.45 -2.15 4.74
CA ILE A 44 1.31 -1.73 5.85
C ILE A 44 0.90 -2.46 7.12
N PRO A 45 1.81 -3.25 7.73
CA PRO A 45 1.52 -3.84 9.04
C PRO A 45 1.47 -2.74 10.10
N LYS A 46 0.59 -2.91 11.10
CA LYS A 46 0.47 -1.91 12.17
C LYS A 46 1.68 -1.89 13.09
N LYS A 47 2.39 -3.00 13.25
CA LYS A 47 3.63 -3.03 14.02
C LYS A 47 4.72 -2.21 13.32
N PRO A 48 5.39 -1.30 14.03
CA PRO A 48 6.42 -0.44 13.44
C PRO A 48 7.76 -1.16 13.32
N VAL A 49 7.86 -2.08 12.38
CA VAL A 49 9.09 -2.80 12.05
C VAL A 49 9.63 -2.22 10.76
N ASP A 50 10.92 -1.91 10.72
CA ASP A 50 11.58 -1.25 9.59
C ASP A 50 11.82 -2.22 8.42
N TYR A 51 12.44 -3.35 8.69
CA TYR A 51 12.91 -4.28 7.68
C TYR A 51 12.00 -5.50 7.57
N VAL A 52 11.59 -5.84 6.36
CA VAL A 52 10.60 -6.90 6.13
C VAL A 52 11.04 -8.26 6.71
N PHE A 53 12.33 -8.54 6.66
CA PHE A 53 12.85 -9.82 7.18
C PHE A 53 13.00 -9.85 8.70
N ASP A 54 12.78 -8.72 9.37
CA ASP A 54 12.71 -8.65 10.83
C ASP A 54 11.29 -8.85 11.37
N LEU A 55 10.30 -8.91 10.49
CA LEU A 55 8.94 -9.29 10.90
C LEU A 55 8.95 -10.71 11.46
N ASP A 56 8.16 -10.95 12.52
CA ASP A 56 7.93 -12.33 12.91
C ASP A 56 7.14 -13.07 11.82
N LYS A 57 7.19 -14.40 11.88
CA LYS A 57 6.58 -15.23 10.84
C LYS A 57 5.08 -14.96 10.69
N GLU A 58 4.37 -14.73 11.78
CA GLU A 58 2.93 -14.47 11.76
C GLU A 58 2.61 -13.20 10.98
N ASP A 59 3.32 -12.12 11.26
CA ASP A 59 3.09 -10.83 10.58
C ASP A 59 3.56 -10.87 9.14
N TYR A 60 4.70 -11.50 8.88
CA TYR A 60 5.19 -11.69 7.51
C TYR A 60 4.16 -12.43 6.65
N ASP A 61 3.71 -13.58 7.14
CA ASP A 61 2.73 -14.40 6.41
C ASP A 61 1.42 -13.64 6.23
N TYR A 62 1.02 -12.85 7.24
CA TYR A 62 -0.24 -12.09 7.21
C TYR A 62 -0.25 -11.03 6.12
N ILE A 63 0.79 -10.20 6.02
CA ILE A 63 0.79 -9.13 5.01
C ILE A 63 0.89 -9.68 3.60
N PHE A 64 1.59 -10.79 3.38
CA PHE A 64 1.66 -11.42 2.06
C PHE A 64 0.37 -12.15 1.71
N ALA A 65 -0.31 -12.75 2.68
CA ALA A 65 -1.67 -13.29 2.48
C ALA A 65 -2.65 -12.17 2.11
N LEU A 66 -2.54 -11.01 2.75
CA LEU A 66 -3.36 -9.84 2.44
C LEU A 66 -3.06 -9.34 1.02
N ALA A 67 -1.78 -9.31 0.62
CA ALA A 67 -1.39 -8.95 -0.75
C ALA A 67 -2.03 -9.87 -1.79
N LYS A 68 -2.13 -11.17 -1.48
CA LYS A 68 -2.78 -12.15 -2.36
C LYS A 68 -4.28 -11.91 -2.49
N LYS A 69 -4.88 -11.20 -1.55
CA LYS A 69 -6.30 -10.81 -1.61
C LYS A 69 -6.48 -9.47 -2.31
N ILE A 70 -5.62 -8.50 -2.02
CA ILE A 70 -5.70 -7.14 -2.58
C ILE A 70 -5.30 -7.12 -4.05
N GLY A 71 -4.24 -7.86 -4.43
CA GLY A 71 -3.73 -7.89 -5.80
C GLY A 71 -4.77 -8.26 -6.84
N PRO A 72 -5.51 -9.36 -6.69
CA PRO A 72 -6.58 -9.72 -7.64
C PRO A 72 -7.69 -8.67 -7.72
N ALA A 73 -8.04 -8.03 -6.59
CA ALA A 73 -9.03 -6.95 -6.59
C ALA A 73 -8.54 -5.74 -7.38
N MET A 74 -7.26 -5.36 -7.22
CA MET A 74 -6.64 -4.29 -8.00
C MET A 74 -6.58 -4.63 -9.49
N HIS A 75 -6.25 -5.87 -9.81
CA HIS A 75 -6.21 -6.35 -11.19
C HIS A 75 -7.54 -6.09 -11.91
N LYS A 76 -8.63 -6.45 -11.26
CA LYS A 76 -9.99 -6.24 -11.79
C LYS A 76 -10.40 -4.78 -11.78
N ALA A 77 -10.14 -4.09 -10.67
CA ALA A 77 -10.55 -2.69 -10.50
C ALA A 77 -9.95 -1.76 -11.56
N PHE A 78 -8.71 -2.01 -11.96
CA PHE A 78 -7.96 -1.14 -12.85
C PHE A 78 -7.72 -1.73 -14.23
N ASP A 79 -8.31 -2.89 -14.53
CA ASP A 79 -8.08 -3.61 -15.78
C ASP A 79 -6.58 -3.74 -16.06
N ALA A 80 -5.82 -4.11 -15.05
CA ALA A 80 -4.38 -4.21 -15.13
C ALA A 80 -3.97 -5.49 -15.89
N LYS A 81 -2.89 -5.41 -16.64
CA LYS A 81 -2.25 -6.59 -17.21
C LYS A 81 -1.62 -7.42 -16.10
N ARG A 82 -0.99 -6.74 -15.15
CA ARG A 82 -0.31 -7.37 -14.01
C ARG A 82 -0.24 -6.40 -12.85
N VAL A 83 -0.35 -6.93 -11.63
CA VAL A 83 -0.06 -6.18 -10.41
C VAL A 83 1.32 -6.62 -9.92
N CYS A 84 2.24 -5.67 -9.79
CA CYS A 84 3.59 -5.93 -9.33
C CYS A 84 3.73 -5.56 -7.86
N MET A 85 4.66 -6.19 -7.15
CA MET A 85 4.93 -5.91 -5.74
C MET A 85 6.38 -5.52 -5.54
N LEU A 86 6.62 -4.57 -4.64
CA LEU A 86 7.96 -4.18 -4.21
C LEU A 86 7.95 -3.89 -2.71
N VAL A 87 8.95 -4.41 -1.99
CA VAL A 87 9.19 -4.10 -0.58
C VAL A 87 10.63 -3.61 -0.47
N GLU A 88 10.83 -2.31 -0.25
CA GLU A 88 12.19 -1.76 -0.17
C GLU A 88 12.46 -0.95 1.13
N GLY A 89 11.61 0.01 1.50
CA GLY A 89 11.69 0.70 2.78
C GLY A 89 12.80 1.73 2.92
N PHE A 90 13.40 2.21 1.83
CA PHE A 90 14.51 3.16 1.91
C PHE A 90 14.10 4.55 2.39
N HIS A 91 12.87 4.99 2.05
CA HIS A 91 12.42 6.34 2.41
C HIS A 91 11.65 6.37 3.72
N VAL A 92 10.85 5.33 3.99
CA VAL A 92 10.08 5.23 5.23
C VAL A 92 10.49 3.94 5.95
N PRO A 93 11.08 4.04 7.14
CA PRO A 93 11.56 2.87 7.90
C PRO A 93 10.42 2.15 8.62
N HIS A 94 9.44 1.70 7.86
CA HIS A 94 8.27 0.96 8.31
C HIS A 94 7.84 0.06 7.15
N VAL A 95 7.82 -1.25 7.37
CA VAL A 95 7.50 -2.23 6.33
C VAL A 95 6.24 -1.85 5.58
N HIS A 96 6.30 -1.86 4.27
CA HIS A 96 5.13 -1.69 3.42
C HIS A 96 5.36 -2.38 2.09
N ILE A 97 4.33 -3.06 1.61
CA ILE A 97 4.33 -3.66 0.28
C ILE A 97 3.71 -2.63 -0.67
N LYS A 98 4.50 -2.20 -1.65
CA LYS A 98 4.00 -1.33 -2.73
C LYS A 98 3.39 -2.22 -3.80
N MET A 99 2.14 -1.95 -4.16
CA MET A 99 1.38 -2.71 -5.15
C MET A 99 1.13 -1.82 -6.36
N TYR A 100 1.63 -2.23 -7.53
CA TYR A 100 1.57 -1.43 -8.76
C TYR A 100 0.69 -2.10 -9.80
N PRO A 101 -0.50 -1.55 -10.12
CA PRO A 101 -1.31 -2.08 -11.23
C PRO A 101 -0.79 -1.54 -12.56
N VAL A 102 -0.13 -2.39 -13.33
CA VAL A 102 0.46 -2.01 -14.63
C VAL A 102 -0.46 -2.48 -15.74
N ARG A 103 -0.90 -1.55 -16.58
CA ARG A 103 -1.84 -1.80 -17.68
C ARG A 103 -1.06 -2.17 -18.94
N GLU A 104 -1.78 -2.70 -19.93
CA GLU A 104 -1.20 -3.00 -21.23
C GLU A 104 -0.55 -1.74 -21.82
N GLY A 105 0.68 -1.88 -22.31
CA GLY A 105 1.42 -0.76 -22.91
C GLY A 105 2.11 0.18 -21.94
N GLU A 106 1.85 0.05 -20.64
CA GLU A 106 2.57 0.82 -19.61
C GLU A 106 3.87 0.12 -19.23
N SER A 107 4.88 0.91 -18.87
CA SER A 107 6.09 0.40 -18.21
C SER A 107 6.09 0.82 -16.75
N LEU A 108 6.69 -0.02 -15.89
CA LEU A 108 6.82 0.28 -14.48
C LEU A 108 8.18 0.92 -14.21
N GLU A 109 8.17 2.19 -13.83
CA GLU A 109 9.34 2.90 -13.35
C GLU A 109 9.14 3.20 -11.87
N ILE A 110 10.10 2.78 -11.04
CA ILE A 110 10.00 2.94 -9.58
C ILE A 110 10.48 4.35 -9.21
N HIS A 111 9.52 5.24 -8.95
CA HIS A 111 9.80 6.61 -8.52
C HIS A 111 8.62 7.18 -7.75
N MET A 112 8.84 8.29 -7.05
CA MET A 112 7.75 9.06 -6.46
C MET A 112 7.08 9.85 -7.58
N GLY A 113 5.77 9.66 -7.75
CA GLY A 113 5.00 10.39 -8.74
C GLY A 113 4.48 11.73 -8.21
N ASP A 114 3.67 12.39 -9.01
CA ASP A 114 3.00 13.62 -8.63
C ASP A 114 1.87 13.35 -7.63
N GLU A 115 1.56 14.35 -6.81
CA GLU A 115 0.47 14.25 -5.83
C GLU A 115 -0.87 14.06 -6.54
N VAL A 116 -1.64 13.08 -6.06
CA VAL A 116 -2.98 12.78 -6.57
C VAL A 116 -4.02 13.31 -5.59
N SER A 117 -5.10 13.91 -6.11
CA SER A 117 -6.16 14.45 -5.27
C SER A 117 -6.88 13.36 -4.49
N ASP A 118 -7.41 13.72 -3.31
CA ASP A 118 -8.15 12.79 -2.47
C ASP A 118 -9.41 12.25 -3.19
N GLU A 119 -10.05 13.06 -4.03
CA GLU A 119 -11.23 12.63 -4.81
C GLU A 119 -10.87 11.46 -5.74
N ILE A 120 -9.76 11.57 -6.47
CA ILE A 120 -9.28 10.50 -7.36
C ILE A 120 -8.91 9.26 -6.54
N LEU A 121 -8.17 9.44 -5.46
CA LEU A 121 -7.77 8.32 -4.58
C LEU A 121 -8.97 7.61 -3.98
N LEU A 122 -9.99 8.35 -3.56
CA LEU A 122 -11.22 7.79 -3.00
C LEU A 122 -11.97 6.97 -4.04
N ASN A 123 -12.07 7.46 -5.27
CA ASN A 123 -12.69 6.72 -6.37
C ASN A 123 -11.94 5.42 -6.65
N GLN A 124 -10.61 5.46 -6.65
CA GLN A 124 -9.78 4.27 -6.86
C GLN A 124 -9.94 3.26 -5.72
N ALA A 125 -9.93 3.73 -4.47
CA ALA A 125 -10.16 2.88 -3.30
C ALA A 125 -11.52 2.19 -3.37
N ASN A 126 -12.56 2.92 -3.75
CA ASN A 126 -13.90 2.37 -3.89
C ASN A 126 -13.98 1.30 -4.99
N LYS A 127 -13.26 1.47 -6.08
CA LYS A 127 -13.18 0.44 -7.13
C LYS A 127 -12.57 -0.86 -6.59
N ILE A 128 -11.47 -0.74 -5.84
CA ILE A 128 -10.83 -1.92 -5.23
C ILE A 128 -11.79 -2.60 -4.26
N LYS A 129 -12.44 -1.82 -3.39
CA LYS A 129 -13.40 -2.34 -2.39
C LYS A 129 -14.52 -3.15 -3.05
N GLY A 130 -14.94 -2.76 -4.25
CA GLY A 130 -15.99 -3.46 -4.98
C GLY A 130 -15.63 -4.89 -5.36
N PHE A 131 -14.38 -5.26 -5.30
CA PHE A 131 -13.90 -6.61 -5.61
C PHE A 131 -13.34 -7.36 -4.39
N LEU A 132 -13.46 -6.79 -3.20
CA LEU A 132 -13.04 -7.44 -1.96
C LEU A 132 -14.14 -8.29 -1.33
#